data_5165aa827c48f5f3fe7f36fc64d3582b
#
_entry.id   5165aa827c48f5f3fe7f36fc64d3582b
#
_cell.length_a   1.000
_cell.length_b   1.000
_cell.length_c   1.000
_cell.angle_alpha   90.00
_cell.angle_beta   90.00
_cell.angle_gamma   90.00
#
_symmetry.space_group_name_H-M   'P 1'
#
loop_
_entity.id
_entity.type
_entity.pdbx_description
1 polymer ?
#
loop_
_entity_poly.entity_id
_entity_poly.type
_entity_poly.pdbx_seq_one_letter_code
_entity_poly.pdbx_strand_id
1 'polypeptide(L)'
;MKRLSYASSFGLSQWEEGPYSKTEDVQKWFDTFIAISVRENEGQLILKKTFHKDSTLVLDPTLLYNGYPEISGKVKQRREIVCYKLNKTSDFWANMPAVRQKLGMPALLINHNFPKEGFKYHFNPSVKQWVSRIAGASFVLTDSFHGVAFSVIYRKQFVAILNHNGKDSRLISFLKLLHLENRMFNSVEAVSETDSWLTPIDYTKVELYIDKIRKQSEDYLMEALNSAEDNM
;
A
#
# COMPACT_ATOMS: atom_id res chain seq x y z
N MET A 1 -6.27 31.07 -7.85
CA MET A 1 -6.99 29.87 -7.39
C MET A 1 -6.12 29.16 -6.37
N LYS A 2 -6.62 28.95 -5.16
CA LYS A 2 -5.87 28.25 -4.11
C LYS A 2 -5.90 26.75 -4.37
N ARG A 3 -4.82 26.05 -4.03
CA ARG A 3 -4.65 24.61 -4.23
C ARG A 3 -4.34 23.96 -2.90
N LEU A 4 -4.85 22.76 -2.71
CA LEU A 4 -4.44 21.87 -1.63
C LEU A 4 -4.12 20.49 -2.21
N SER A 5 -3.28 19.73 -1.52
CA SER A 5 -3.06 18.33 -1.88
C SER A 5 -3.41 17.41 -0.72
N TYR A 6 -4.00 16.28 -1.05
CA TYR A 6 -4.25 15.23 -0.08
C TYR A 6 -3.53 13.94 -0.48
N ALA A 7 -2.69 13.43 0.44
CA ALA A 7 -2.00 12.14 0.32
C ALA A 7 -1.19 11.98 -0.98
N SER A 8 -0.59 13.07 -1.47
CA SER A 8 0.30 13.01 -2.64
C SER A 8 1.47 12.06 -2.39
N SER A 9 2.02 11.49 -3.45
CA SER A 9 3.14 10.55 -3.37
C SER A 9 4.17 10.87 -4.44
N PHE A 10 5.43 10.91 -4.04
CA PHE A 10 6.55 10.97 -4.99
C PHE A 10 6.86 9.59 -5.56
N GLY A 11 6.59 8.53 -4.78
CA GLY A 11 6.89 7.14 -5.17
C GLY A 11 8.39 6.84 -5.20
N LEU A 12 9.23 7.78 -4.78
CA LEU A 12 10.69 7.72 -4.76
C LEU A 12 11.20 8.06 -3.36
N SER A 13 12.39 7.62 -3.01
CA SER A 13 13.04 7.93 -1.73
C SER A 13 13.78 9.27 -1.73
N GLN A 14 14.05 9.83 -2.91
CA GLN A 14 14.67 11.13 -3.12
C GLN A 14 14.12 11.78 -4.37
N TRP A 15 14.26 13.11 -4.47
CA TRP A 15 13.86 13.87 -5.65
C TRP A 15 14.81 13.60 -6.81
N GLU A 16 14.23 13.36 -7.97
CA GLU A 16 14.94 13.20 -9.24
C GLU A 16 14.27 14.09 -10.29
N GLU A 17 15.06 14.94 -10.94
CA GLU A 17 14.56 15.73 -12.06
C GLU A 17 14.27 14.86 -13.28
N GLY A 18 13.14 15.10 -13.89
CA GLY A 18 12.75 14.51 -15.16
C GLY A 18 12.67 15.55 -16.29
N PRO A 19 12.36 15.10 -17.50
CA PRO A 19 12.23 16.01 -18.67
C PRO A 19 11.18 17.11 -18.46
N TYR A 20 10.14 16.84 -17.66
CA TYR A 20 9.00 17.73 -17.41
C TYR A 20 8.85 18.11 -15.94
N SER A 21 9.85 17.81 -15.11
CA SER A 21 9.82 18.05 -13.66
C SER A 21 11.14 18.64 -13.19
N LYS A 22 11.49 19.82 -13.70
CA LYS A 22 12.63 20.59 -13.21
C LYS A 22 12.30 21.16 -11.84
N THR A 23 13.27 21.14 -10.94
CA THR A 23 13.09 21.56 -9.54
C THR A 23 12.52 22.98 -9.46
N GLU A 24 13.04 23.92 -10.24
CA GLU A 24 12.57 25.31 -10.26
C GLU A 24 11.10 25.45 -10.68
N ASP A 25 10.64 24.65 -11.65
CA ASP A 25 9.25 24.73 -12.13
C ASP A 25 8.30 24.08 -11.14
N VAL A 26 8.70 22.95 -10.56
CA VAL A 26 7.93 22.27 -9.52
C VAL A 26 7.85 23.13 -8.25
N GLN A 27 8.93 23.85 -7.89
CA GLN A 27 8.92 24.83 -6.79
C GLN A 27 7.83 25.88 -7.00
N LYS A 28 7.74 26.48 -8.19
CA LYS A 28 6.71 27.49 -8.52
C LYS A 28 5.31 26.92 -8.34
N TRP A 29 5.10 25.63 -8.66
CA TRP A 29 3.81 24.98 -8.43
C TRP A 29 3.51 24.82 -6.96
N PHE A 30 4.47 24.34 -6.15
CA PHE A 30 4.30 24.21 -4.71
C PHE A 30 4.01 25.56 -4.03
N ASP A 31 4.53 26.67 -4.54
CA ASP A 31 4.26 28.03 -4.02
C ASP A 31 2.78 28.44 -4.16
N THR A 32 2.01 27.73 -5.00
CA THR A 32 0.57 27.97 -5.16
C THR A 32 -0.30 27.14 -4.22
N PHE A 33 0.29 26.20 -3.45
CA PHE A 33 -0.47 25.35 -2.53
C PHE A 33 -0.54 26.02 -1.16
N ILE A 34 -1.74 26.05 -0.59
CA ILE A 34 -2.00 26.53 0.77
C ILE A 34 -1.81 25.44 1.82
N ALA A 35 -1.99 24.18 1.42
CA ALA A 35 -1.78 23.02 2.26
C ALA A 35 -1.29 21.83 1.43
N ILE A 36 -0.28 21.13 1.95
CA ILE A 36 0.33 19.99 1.27
C ILE A 36 0.35 18.80 2.23
N SER A 37 -0.16 17.66 1.80
CA SER A 37 0.00 16.41 2.51
C SER A 37 0.51 15.28 1.61
N VAL A 38 1.23 14.37 2.25
CA VAL A 38 1.83 13.20 1.62
C VAL A 38 1.50 11.94 2.41
N ARG A 39 1.60 10.78 1.78
CA ARG A 39 1.30 9.48 2.42
C ARG A 39 2.54 8.64 2.74
N GLU A 40 3.74 9.19 2.55
CA GLU A 40 5.02 8.57 2.93
C GLU A 40 5.98 9.58 3.54
N ASN A 41 6.79 9.13 4.49
CA ASN A 41 7.77 9.98 5.19
C ASN A 41 8.81 10.56 4.23
N GLU A 42 9.21 9.79 3.22
CA GLU A 42 10.17 10.21 2.20
C GLU A 42 9.63 11.42 1.42
N GLY A 43 8.31 11.48 1.19
CA GLY A 43 7.65 12.63 0.59
C GLY A 43 7.78 13.90 1.43
N GLN A 44 7.63 13.80 2.76
CA GLN A 44 7.89 14.93 3.66
C GLN A 44 9.35 15.39 3.58
N LEU A 45 10.29 14.45 3.57
CA LEU A 45 11.72 14.76 3.46
C LEU A 45 12.07 15.44 2.14
N ILE A 46 11.51 14.98 1.03
CA ILE A 46 11.68 15.60 -0.29
C ILE A 46 11.15 17.04 -0.28
N LEU A 47 9.92 17.25 0.18
CA LEU A 47 9.31 18.56 0.27
C LEU A 47 10.14 19.52 1.13
N LYS A 48 10.59 19.06 2.30
CA LYS A 48 11.38 19.88 3.22
C LYS A 48 12.77 20.22 2.68
N LYS A 49 13.50 19.21 2.16
CA LYS A 49 14.90 19.38 1.76
C LYS A 49 15.06 20.03 0.39
N THR A 50 14.19 19.68 -0.56
CA THR A 50 14.33 20.14 -1.95
C THR A 50 13.48 21.38 -2.25
N PHE A 51 12.27 21.42 -1.70
CA PHE A 51 11.31 22.47 -2.03
C PHE A 51 11.04 23.45 -0.88
N HIS A 52 11.70 23.26 0.28
CA HIS A 52 11.54 24.09 1.48
C HIS A 52 10.08 24.27 1.90
N LYS A 53 9.26 23.21 1.72
CA LYS A 53 7.83 23.16 2.05
C LYS A 53 7.59 22.23 3.23
N ASP A 54 6.76 22.68 4.15
CA ASP A 54 6.20 21.82 5.17
C ASP A 54 5.02 21.02 4.59
N SER A 55 4.81 19.82 5.12
CA SER A 55 3.72 18.95 4.71
C SER A 55 3.28 18.05 5.86
N THR A 56 2.02 17.63 5.80
CA THR A 56 1.44 16.71 6.78
C THR A 56 1.45 15.29 6.25
N LEU A 57 1.88 14.34 7.09
CA LEU A 57 1.74 12.91 6.79
C LEU A 57 0.30 12.49 7.06
N VAL A 58 -0.35 11.91 6.05
CA VAL A 58 -1.75 11.45 6.13
C VAL A 58 -1.90 10.04 5.57
N LEU A 59 -3.02 9.39 5.88
CA LEU A 59 -3.34 8.08 5.29
C LEU A 59 -3.61 8.20 3.79
N ASP A 60 -3.29 7.12 3.08
CA ASP A 60 -3.78 6.93 1.71
C ASP A 60 -5.32 7.02 1.69
N PRO A 61 -5.94 7.67 0.67
CA PRO A 61 -7.39 7.83 0.60
C PRO A 61 -8.18 6.52 0.76
N THR A 62 -7.61 5.39 0.33
CA THR A 62 -8.25 4.08 0.47
C THR A 62 -8.46 3.66 1.94
N LEU A 63 -7.75 4.26 2.88
CA LEU A 63 -7.84 3.93 4.31
C LEU A 63 -8.74 4.89 5.10
N LEU A 64 -9.24 5.95 4.47
CA LEU A 64 -10.24 6.84 5.08
C LEU A 64 -11.62 6.18 5.14
N TYR A 65 -11.94 5.35 4.18
CA TYR A 65 -13.20 4.64 4.12
C TYR A 65 -13.07 3.19 4.62
N ASN A 66 -14.06 2.74 5.36
CA ASN A 66 -14.00 1.42 6.01
C ASN A 66 -14.75 0.36 5.19
N GLY A 67 -14.02 -0.66 4.70
CA GLY A 67 -14.56 -1.95 4.27
C GLY A 67 -15.07 -2.05 2.83
N TYR A 68 -15.39 -0.98 2.14
CA TYR A 68 -15.87 -0.99 0.73
C TYR A 68 -16.96 -2.03 0.42
N PRO A 69 -18.05 -2.11 1.21
CA PRO A 69 -19.08 -3.14 1.01
C PRO A 69 -19.77 -3.05 -0.36
N GLU A 70 -19.87 -1.85 -0.95
CA GLU A 70 -20.44 -1.60 -2.26
C GLU A 70 -19.61 -2.23 -3.38
N ILE A 71 -18.28 -2.31 -3.17
CA ILE A 71 -17.34 -2.89 -4.14
C ILE A 71 -17.17 -4.38 -3.88
N SER A 72 -16.93 -4.78 -2.63
CA SER A 72 -16.67 -6.18 -2.29
C SER A 72 -17.93 -7.07 -2.42
N GLY A 73 -19.12 -6.50 -2.18
CA GLY A 73 -20.36 -7.24 -2.10
C GLY A 73 -20.32 -8.33 -1.02
N LYS A 74 -21.07 -9.41 -1.21
CA LYS A 74 -20.97 -10.58 -0.33
C LYS A 74 -19.63 -11.29 -0.53
N VAL A 75 -18.75 -11.17 0.43
CA VAL A 75 -17.41 -11.76 0.37
C VAL A 75 -17.48 -13.26 0.64
N LYS A 76 -17.12 -14.06 -0.35
CA LYS A 76 -16.96 -15.52 -0.18
C LYS A 76 -15.58 -15.79 0.40
N GLN A 77 -15.52 -16.32 1.62
CA GLN A 77 -14.27 -16.78 2.21
C GLN A 77 -13.70 -17.98 1.45
N ARG A 78 -12.39 -17.98 1.22
CA ARG A 78 -11.68 -18.99 0.43
C ARG A 78 -10.42 -19.41 1.16
N ARG A 79 -10.24 -20.70 1.30
CA ARG A 79 -8.97 -21.25 1.81
C ARG A 79 -7.94 -21.24 0.70
N GLU A 80 -7.41 -20.05 0.40
CA GLU A 80 -6.41 -19.85 -0.65
C GLU A 80 -5.46 -18.70 -0.29
N ILE A 81 -4.26 -18.76 -0.86
CA ILE A 81 -3.28 -17.68 -0.85
C ILE A 81 -3.54 -16.84 -2.10
N VAL A 82 -3.87 -15.57 -1.94
CA VAL A 82 -3.95 -14.63 -3.05
C VAL A 82 -2.58 -14.01 -3.28
N CYS A 83 -1.99 -14.26 -4.44
CA CYS A 83 -0.72 -13.68 -4.87
C CYS A 83 -1.00 -12.52 -5.83
N TYR A 84 -0.96 -11.30 -5.31
CA TYR A 84 -0.99 -10.08 -6.11
C TYR A 84 0.41 -9.49 -6.19
N LYS A 85 1.25 -10.09 -7.03
CA LYS A 85 2.63 -9.70 -7.23
C LYS A 85 2.82 -9.11 -8.62
N LEU A 86 3.22 -7.83 -8.66
CA LEU A 86 3.41 -7.08 -9.91
C LEU A 86 4.68 -7.58 -10.62
N ASN A 87 5.75 -7.80 -9.87
CA ASN A 87 7.03 -8.31 -10.38
C ASN A 87 7.22 -9.78 -9.99
N LYS A 88 6.85 -10.69 -10.87
CA LYS A 88 7.02 -12.13 -10.68
C LYS A 88 8.41 -12.55 -11.14
N THR A 89 9.34 -12.59 -10.20
CA THR A 89 10.76 -12.95 -10.41
C THR A 89 10.99 -14.46 -10.38
N SER A 90 12.19 -14.90 -10.75
CA SER A 90 12.63 -16.30 -10.59
C SER A 90 12.52 -16.76 -9.14
N ASP A 91 12.90 -15.91 -8.18
CA ASP A 91 12.74 -16.12 -6.75
C ASP A 91 11.28 -16.47 -6.38
N PHE A 92 10.29 -15.71 -6.87
CA PHE A 92 8.88 -16.00 -6.63
C PHE A 92 8.50 -17.41 -7.10
N TRP A 93 8.91 -17.80 -8.31
CA TRP A 93 8.55 -19.11 -8.85
C TRP A 93 9.24 -20.26 -8.13
N ALA A 94 10.50 -20.07 -7.72
CA ALA A 94 11.29 -21.09 -7.02
C ALA A 94 10.76 -21.37 -5.60
N ASN A 95 10.38 -20.31 -4.86
CA ASN A 95 10.13 -20.41 -3.42
C ASN A 95 8.64 -20.43 -3.04
N MET A 96 7.72 -20.04 -3.94
CA MET A 96 6.28 -20.08 -3.68
C MET A 96 5.74 -21.50 -3.34
N PRO A 97 6.27 -22.62 -3.90
CA PRO A 97 5.88 -23.94 -3.47
C PRO A 97 6.08 -24.21 -1.98
N ALA A 98 7.21 -23.77 -1.39
CA ALA A 98 7.49 -23.91 0.04
C ALA A 98 6.53 -23.09 0.90
N VAL A 99 6.22 -21.83 0.50
CA VAL A 99 5.23 -21.00 1.18
C VAL A 99 3.83 -21.64 1.15
N ARG A 100 3.44 -22.22 0.02
CA ARG A 100 2.17 -22.98 -0.11
C ARG A 100 2.13 -24.19 0.83
N GLN A 101 3.24 -24.90 0.94
CA GLN A 101 3.36 -26.07 1.81
C GLN A 101 3.20 -25.66 3.28
N LYS A 102 3.88 -24.59 3.73
CA LYS A 102 3.75 -24.07 5.10
C LYS A 102 2.31 -23.70 5.46
N LEU A 103 1.58 -23.08 4.54
CA LEU A 103 0.18 -22.67 4.74
C LEU A 103 -0.82 -23.81 4.49
N GLY A 104 -0.44 -24.87 3.81
CA GLY A 104 -1.35 -25.96 3.42
C GLY A 104 -2.50 -25.50 2.53
N MET A 105 -2.26 -24.51 1.65
CA MET A 105 -3.29 -23.86 0.84
C MET A 105 -2.87 -23.71 -0.63
N PRO A 106 -3.83 -23.79 -1.59
CA PRO A 106 -3.54 -23.45 -2.98
C PRO A 106 -3.28 -21.96 -3.15
N ALA A 107 -2.45 -21.58 -4.12
CA ALA A 107 -2.21 -20.20 -4.49
C ALA A 107 -2.99 -19.81 -5.75
N LEU A 108 -3.59 -18.61 -5.70
CA LEU A 108 -4.23 -17.93 -6.81
C LEU A 108 -3.37 -16.75 -7.25
N LEU A 109 -2.98 -16.73 -8.51
CA LEU A 109 -2.29 -15.58 -9.12
C LEU A 109 -3.32 -14.59 -9.66
N ILE A 110 -3.19 -13.34 -9.29
CA ILE A 110 -3.96 -12.23 -9.89
C ILE A 110 -3.07 -11.49 -10.90
N ASN A 111 -3.66 -11.07 -12.02
CA ASN A 111 -2.99 -10.38 -13.13
C ASN A 111 -1.80 -11.18 -13.69
N HIS A 112 -2.03 -12.45 -13.96
CA HIS A 112 -1.07 -13.29 -14.64
C HIS A 112 -1.62 -13.78 -15.97
N ASN A 113 -0.87 -13.56 -17.04
CA ASN A 113 -1.34 -13.77 -18.42
C ASN A 113 -1.27 -15.23 -18.88
N PHE A 114 -0.47 -16.05 -18.20
CA PHE A 114 -0.24 -17.42 -18.61
C PHE A 114 -0.47 -18.39 -17.46
N PRO A 115 -1.11 -19.54 -17.70
CA PRO A 115 -1.20 -20.60 -16.72
C PRO A 115 0.18 -21.02 -16.23
N LYS A 116 0.31 -21.25 -14.94
CA LYS A 116 1.52 -21.82 -14.34
C LYS A 116 1.13 -23.04 -13.54
N GLU A 117 1.81 -24.14 -13.76
CA GLU A 117 1.55 -25.40 -13.06
C GLU A 117 1.56 -25.20 -11.53
N GLY A 118 0.62 -25.83 -10.86
CA GLY A 118 0.46 -25.72 -9.42
C GLY A 118 -0.21 -24.45 -8.92
N PHE A 119 -0.62 -23.52 -9.79
CA PHE A 119 -1.34 -22.30 -9.41
C PHE A 119 -2.70 -22.20 -10.08
N LYS A 120 -3.68 -21.67 -9.33
CA LYS A 120 -4.87 -21.08 -9.92
C LYS A 120 -4.52 -19.68 -10.44
N TYR A 121 -5.29 -19.16 -11.38
CA TYR A 121 -5.07 -17.79 -11.87
C TYR A 121 -6.40 -17.08 -12.14
N HIS A 122 -6.36 -15.77 -12.01
CA HIS A 122 -7.45 -14.87 -12.38
C HIS A 122 -6.88 -13.80 -13.30
N PHE A 123 -7.13 -13.99 -14.58
CA PHE A 123 -6.71 -13.06 -15.61
C PHE A 123 -7.60 -11.82 -15.59
N ASN A 124 -6.97 -10.64 -15.62
CA ASN A 124 -7.61 -9.34 -15.77
C ASN A 124 -8.91 -9.14 -14.95
N PRO A 125 -8.87 -9.30 -13.60
CA PRO A 125 -10.07 -9.09 -12.80
C PRO A 125 -10.51 -7.63 -12.84
N SER A 126 -11.83 -7.39 -12.83
CA SER A 126 -12.36 -6.07 -12.53
C SER A 126 -11.96 -5.64 -11.11
N VAL A 127 -12.05 -4.33 -10.81
CA VAL A 127 -11.77 -3.80 -9.46
C VAL A 127 -12.60 -4.54 -8.40
N LYS A 128 -13.89 -4.75 -8.65
CA LYS A 128 -14.78 -5.52 -7.77
C LYS A 128 -14.28 -6.94 -7.52
N GLN A 129 -13.85 -7.63 -8.57
CA GLN A 129 -13.33 -9.00 -8.47
C GLN A 129 -12.01 -9.04 -7.71
N TRP A 130 -11.11 -8.07 -7.96
CA TRP A 130 -9.84 -7.95 -7.28
C TRP A 130 -10.05 -7.72 -5.77
N VAL A 131 -10.86 -6.73 -5.40
CA VAL A 131 -11.21 -6.45 -3.99
C VAL A 131 -11.84 -7.68 -3.34
N SER A 132 -12.82 -8.32 -3.98
CA SER A 132 -13.48 -9.53 -3.45
C SER A 132 -12.52 -10.72 -3.29
N ARG A 133 -11.48 -10.83 -4.11
CA ARG A 133 -10.44 -11.87 -3.97
C ARG A 133 -9.58 -11.61 -2.75
N ILE A 134 -9.10 -10.39 -2.54
CA ILE A 134 -8.32 -10.05 -1.35
C ILE A 134 -9.19 -10.20 -0.09
N ALA A 135 -10.39 -9.63 -0.09
CA ALA A 135 -11.33 -9.71 1.04
C ALA A 135 -11.67 -11.15 1.43
N GLY A 136 -11.73 -12.07 0.46
CA GLY A 136 -12.06 -13.48 0.68
C GLY A 136 -10.85 -14.38 0.93
N ALA A 137 -9.63 -13.90 0.79
CA ALA A 137 -8.41 -14.68 0.96
C ALA A 137 -8.20 -15.13 2.42
N SER A 138 -7.58 -16.30 2.61
CA SER A 138 -7.02 -16.69 3.92
C SER A 138 -5.65 -16.04 4.16
N PHE A 139 -4.88 -15.83 3.09
CA PHE A 139 -3.58 -15.23 3.15
C PHE A 139 -3.30 -14.41 1.87
N VAL A 140 -2.52 -13.33 1.99
CA VAL A 140 -2.13 -12.50 0.83
C VAL A 140 -0.61 -12.41 0.76
N LEU A 141 -0.04 -12.64 -0.43
CA LEU A 141 1.36 -12.35 -0.74
C LEU A 141 1.39 -11.29 -1.84
N THR A 142 2.05 -10.17 -1.57
CA THR A 142 2.01 -9.03 -2.49
C THR A 142 3.29 -8.19 -2.44
N ASP A 143 3.62 -7.51 -3.53
CA ASP A 143 4.62 -6.45 -3.62
C ASP A 143 3.98 -5.08 -3.93
N SER A 144 2.66 -5.02 -3.84
CA SER A 144 1.87 -3.83 -4.12
C SER A 144 1.44 -3.12 -2.84
N PHE A 145 1.63 -1.81 -2.78
CA PHE A 145 1.09 -0.98 -1.71
C PHE A 145 -0.41 -1.21 -1.51
N HIS A 146 -1.21 -1.16 -2.58
CA HIS A 146 -2.66 -1.40 -2.47
C HIS A 146 -2.99 -2.86 -2.11
N GLY A 147 -2.15 -3.82 -2.48
CA GLY A 147 -2.30 -5.20 -2.01
C GLY A 147 -2.21 -5.29 -0.49
N VAL A 148 -1.26 -4.58 0.11
CA VAL A 148 -1.12 -4.48 1.57
C VAL A 148 -2.26 -3.67 2.19
N ALA A 149 -2.58 -2.48 1.65
CA ALA A 149 -3.63 -1.61 2.17
C ALA A 149 -4.97 -2.34 2.25
N PHE A 150 -5.38 -3.03 1.18
CA PHE A 150 -6.62 -3.82 1.18
C PHE A 150 -6.52 -5.09 2.04
N SER A 151 -5.32 -5.66 2.23
CA SER A 151 -5.13 -6.73 3.21
C SER A 151 -5.40 -6.24 4.63
N VAL A 152 -4.95 -5.04 4.95
CA VAL A 152 -5.21 -4.39 6.25
C VAL A 152 -6.69 -4.06 6.40
N ILE A 153 -7.32 -3.41 5.41
CA ILE A 153 -8.76 -3.06 5.43
C ILE A 153 -9.64 -4.30 5.68
N TYR A 154 -9.30 -5.45 5.07
CA TYR A 154 -10.06 -6.68 5.22
C TYR A 154 -9.48 -7.65 6.28
N ARG A 155 -8.57 -7.17 7.15
CA ARG A 155 -7.97 -7.95 8.26
C ARG A 155 -7.37 -9.27 7.80
N LYS A 156 -6.62 -9.27 6.69
CA LYS A 156 -6.00 -10.47 6.14
C LYS A 156 -4.62 -10.70 6.72
N GLN A 157 -4.27 -11.96 6.92
CA GLN A 157 -2.88 -12.33 7.14
C GLN A 157 -2.13 -12.13 5.84
N PHE A 158 -0.95 -11.52 5.88
CA PHE A 158 -0.20 -11.24 4.66
C PHE A 158 1.31 -11.17 4.89
N VAL A 159 2.04 -11.22 3.78
CA VAL A 159 3.45 -10.81 3.67
C VAL A 159 3.60 -9.85 2.49
N ALA A 160 4.47 -8.87 2.67
CA ALA A 160 4.83 -7.87 1.67
C ALA A 160 6.26 -8.10 1.20
N ILE A 161 6.46 -8.21 -0.12
CA ILE A 161 7.78 -8.41 -0.72
C ILE A 161 8.28 -7.08 -1.27
N LEU A 162 9.45 -6.65 -0.86
CA LEU A 162 10.10 -5.45 -1.38
C LEU A 162 10.69 -5.72 -2.77
N ASN A 163 10.61 -4.72 -3.65
CA ASN A 163 11.08 -4.83 -5.03
C ASN A 163 12.50 -4.30 -5.25
N HIS A 164 13.06 -3.57 -4.26
CA HIS A 164 14.39 -2.96 -4.31
C HIS A 164 14.66 -2.08 -5.54
N ASN A 165 13.60 -1.50 -6.10
CA ASN A 165 13.66 -0.62 -7.28
C ASN A 165 13.53 0.87 -6.95
N GLY A 166 13.77 1.24 -5.68
CA GLY A 166 13.62 2.61 -5.17
C GLY A 166 12.18 3.08 -4.97
N LYS A 167 11.18 2.24 -5.24
CA LYS A 167 9.75 2.59 -5.18
C LYS A 167 9.01 1.95 -3.99
N ASP A 168 9.75 1.37 -3.06
CA ASP A 168 9.17 0.69 -1.89
C ASP A 168 8.85 1.64 -0.72
N SER A 169 9.25 2.92 -0.81
CA SER A 169 9.10 3.91 0.27
C SER A 169 7.70 3.96 0.87
N ARG A 170 6.66 3.98 0.03
CA ARG A 170 5.25 3.97 0.48
C ARG A 170 4.89 2.72 1.27
N LEU A 171 5.33 1.56 0.79
CA LEU A 171 5.07 0.28 1.43
C LEU A 171 5.77 0.19 2.78
N ILE A 172 7.04 0.57 2.81
CA ILE A 172 7.86 0.58 4.03
C ILE A 172 7.30 1.58 5.04
N SER A 173 7.00 2.82 4.61
CA SER A 173 6.44 3.87 5.45
C SER A 173 5.12 3.42 6.08
N PHE A 174 4.22 2.83 5.28
CA PHE A 174 2.93 2.36 5.74
C PHE A 174 3.03 1.20 6.76
N LEU A 175 3.88 0.21 6.49
CA LEU A 175 4.05 -0.92 7.41
C LEU A 175 4.72 -0.50 8.73
N LYS A 176 5.68 0.43 8.68
CA LYS A 176 6.27 1.04 9.89
C LYS A 176 5.22 1.80 10.70
N LEU A 177 4.36 2.57 10.04
CA LEU A 177 3.27 3.31 10.69
C LEU A 177 2.31 2.42 11.46
N LEU A 178 2.13 1.18 11.00
CA LEU A 178 1.25 0.17 11.63
C LEU A 178 2.00 -0.81 12.54
N HIS A 179 3.31 -0.66 12.73
CA HIS A 179 4.17 -1.60 13.45
C HIS A 179 4.08 -3.03 12.90
N LEU A 180 4.05 -3.15 11.58
CA LEU A 180 3.97 -4.40 10.84
C LEU A 180 5.25 -4.70 10.03
N GLU A 181 6.41 -4.23 10.51
CA GLU A 181 7.70 -4.45 9.84
C GLU A 181 8.05 -5.92 9.71
N ASN A 182 7.56 -6.75 10.64
CA ASN A 182 7.72 -8.20 10.60
C ASN A 182 6.96 -8.88 9.45
N ARG A 183 6.21 -8.12 8.65
CA ARG A 183 5.53 -8.57 7.43
C ARG A 183 6.27 -8.20 6.16
N MET A 184 7.39 -7.46 6.27
CA MET A 184 8.23 -7.08 5.13
C MET A 184 9.35 -8.09 4.93
N PHE A 185 9.52 -8.52 3.69
CA PHE A 185 10.57 -9.44 3.28
C PHE A 185 11.23 -8.96 2.00
N ASN A 186 12.52 -9.22 1.88
CA ASN A 186 13.30 -8.83 0.70
C ASN A 186 13.07 -9.77 -0.50
N SER A 187 12.61 -10.99 -0.24
CA SER A 187 12.39 -12.02 -1.27
C SER A 187 11.35 -13.04 -0.79
N VAL A 188 10.82 -13.85 -1.70
CA VAL A 188 9.96 -14.99 -1.35
C VAL A 188 10.79 -16.11 -0.74
N GLU A 189 12.08 -16.22 -1.08
CA GLU A 189 13.03 -17.09 -0.42
C GLU A 189 13.07 -16.81 1.09
N ALA A 190 13.30 -15.55 1.49
CA ALA A 190 13.33 -15.16 2.88
C ALA A 190 12.00 -15.48 3.63
N VAL A 191 10.85 -15.41 2.96
CA VAL A 191 9.57 -15.87 3.50
C VAL A 191 9.58 -17.39 3.69
N SER A 192 10.13 -18.14 2.73
CA SER A 192 10.16 -19.60 2.78
C SER A 192 11.08 -20.16 3.86
N GLU A 193 12.10 -19.40 4.26
CA GLU A 193 13.12 -19.82 5.23
C GLU A 193 12.72 -19.57 6.69
N THR A 194 11.70 -18.76 6.97
CA THR A 194 11.27 -18.43 8.34
C THR A 194 9.80 -18.75 8.56
N ASP A 195 9.43 -18.94 9.83
CA ASP A 195 8.05 -19.13 10.29
C ASP A 195 7.53 -17.91 11.07
N SER A 196 8.33 -16.86 11.23
CA SER A 196 7.98 -15.67 12.04
C SER A 196 6.68 -15.00 11.57
N TRP A 197 6.38 -15.01 10.28
CA TRP A 197 5.17 -14.44 9.69
C TRP A 197 3.91 -15.32 9.86
N LEU A 198 4.05 -16.56 10.32
CA LEU A 198 2.90 -17.43 10.64
C LEU A 198 2.16 -16.99 11.89
N THR A 199 2.84 -16.27 12.81
CA THR A 199 2.17 -15.65 13.97
C THR A 199 1.10 -14.67 13.46
N PRO A 200 -0.18 -14.81 13.85
CA PRO A 200 -1.25 -13.95 13.34
C PRO A 200 -1.02 -12.47 13.65
N ILE A 201 -1.40 -11.60 12.72
CA ILE A 201 -1.47 -10.16 12.94
C ILE A 201 -2.57 -9.88 13.96
N ASP A 202 -2.24 -9.16 15.03
CA ASP A 202 -3.21 -8.64 15.98
C ASP A 202 -3.86 -7.37 15.41
N TYR A 203 -4.96 -7.55 14.71
CA TYR A 203 -5.68 -6.45 14.10
C TYR A 203 -6.35 -5.50 15.10
N THR A 204 -6.53 -5.88 16.35
CA THR A 204 -7.02 -4.96 17.39
C THR A 204 -6.05 -3.80 17.59
N LYS A 205 -4.74 -4.11 17.65
CA LYS A 205 -3.70 -3.08 17.75
C LYS A 205 -3.56 -2.25 16.47
N VAL A 206 -3.58 -2.92 15.31
CA VAL A 206 -3.47 -2.25 14.01
C VAL A 206 -4.59 -1.22 13.82
N GLU A 207 -5.82 -1.56 14.20
CA GLU A 207 -6.96 -0.65 14.10
C GLU A 207 -6.81 0.57 14.98
N LEU A 208 -6.31 0.44 16.20
CA LEU A 208 -6.04 1.60 17.06
C LEU A 208 -5.08 2.59 16.41
N TYR A 209 -4.03 2.09 15.72
CA TYR A 209 -3.12 2.96 14.97
C TYR A 209 -3.81 3.62 13.77
N ILE A 210 -4.55 2.84 12.99
CA ILE A 210 -5.26 3.37 11.80
C ILE A 210 -6.27 4.42 12.22
N ASP A 211 -7.08 4.18 13.24
CA ASP A 211 -8.13 5.12 13.69
C ASP A 211 -7.54 6.44 14.16
N LYS A 212 -6.42 6.37 14.89
CA LYS A 212 -5.69 7.58 15.30
C LYS A 212 -5.24 8.41 14.10
N ILE A 213 -4.62 7.76 13.10
CA ILE A 213 -4.07 8.47 11.94
C ILE A 213 -5.19 8.87 10.98
N ARG A 214 -6.27 8.10 10.90
CA ARG A 214 -7.47 8.47 10.13
C ARG A 214 -8.03 9.79 10.65
N LYS A 215 -8.22 9.90 11.97
CA LYS A 215 -8.68 11.16 12.58
C LYS A 215 -7.75 12.32 12.25
N GLN A 216 -6.44 12.16 12.38
CA GLN A 216 -5.47 13.21 12.01
C GLN A 216 -5.56 13.60 10.54
N SER A 217 -5.83 12.63 9.67
CA SER A 217 -5.95 12.83 8.23
C SER A 217 -7.24 13.57 7.86
N GLU A 218 -8.32 13.27 8.54
CA GLU A 218 -9.61 13.96 8.42
C GLU A 218 -9.52 15.39 8.95
N ASP A 219 -8.92 15.59 10.13
CA ASP A 219 -8.70 16.90 10.72
C ASP A 219 -7.88 17.79 9.76
N TYR A 220 -6.77 17.28 9.21
CA TYR A 220 -5.99 17.99 8.18
C TYR A 220 -6.84 18.39 6.98
N LEU A 221 -7.66 17.49 6.45
CA LEU A 221 -8.48 17.77 5.27
C LEU A 221 -9.51 18.88 5.56
N MET A 222 -10.16 18.81 6.72
CA MET A 222 -11.14 19.83 7.14
C MET A 222 -10.49 21.19 7.35
N GLU A 223 -9.33 21.26 8.02
CA GLU A 223 -8.59 22.51 8.21
C GLU A 223 -8.14 23.12 6.88
N ALA A 224 -7.63 22.30 5.96
CA ALA A 224 -7.20 22.76 4.64
C ALA A 224 -8.37 23.28 3.79
N LEU A 225 -9.55 22.66 3.88
CA LEU A 225 -10.75 23.11 3.17
C LEU A 225 -11.28 24.44 3.75
N ASN A 226 -11.42 24.55 5.08
CA ASN A 226 -11.86 25.78 5.75
C ASN A 226 -10.92 26.95 5.44
N SER A 227 -9.60 26.73 5.49
CA SER A 227 -8.60 27.76 5.11
C SER A 227 -8.71 28.19 3.65
N ALA A 228 -9.25 27.35 2.77
CA ALA A 228 -9.52 27.73 1.39
C ALA A 228 -10.75 28.62 1.26
N GLU A 229 -11.79 28.40 2.08
CA GLU A 229 -13.03 29.18 2.10
C GLU A 229 -12.87 30.57 2.72
N ASP A 230 -12.22 30.69 3.88
CA ASP A 230 -12.00 31.95 4.61
C ASP A 230 -11.23 33.01 3.82
N ASN A 231 -10.69 32.65 2.72
CA ASN A 231 -9.82 33.48 1.89
C ASN A 231 -10.38 33.66 0.46
N MET A 232 -11.64 33.32 0.19
CA MET A 232 -12.39 33.68 -1.02
C MET A 232 -13.12 34.98 -0.85
#